data_09f603754c5393e842501288090dc62a
#
_entry.id   09f603754c5393e842501288090dc62a
#
_cell.length_a   1.000
_cell.length_b   1.000
_cell.length_c   1.000
_cell.angle_alpha   90.00
_cell.angle_beta   90.00
_cell.angle_gamma   90.00
#
_symmetry.space_group_name_H-M   'P 1'
#
loop_
_entity.id
_entity.type
_entity.pdbx_description
1 polymer ?
#
loop_
_entity_poly.entity_id
_entity_poly.type
_entity_poly.pdbx_seq_one_letter_code
_entity_poly.pdbx_strand_id
1 'polypeptide(L)'
;MTNLDPIVRALREQLPELELLEYEPMRAHCSFRIGGPARALVRPASAEETAAVCRIVRDGGAQPLLIGNGTNLLVTDGEVHRIVVQMGERMADVERADATHLRAGAGIPLARLAQAALGYGLAGLEFAHGIPGSLGGAVSMNAGAYGGEMKDVVVSTRYLDHDLTLREAVGAEHDFGYRHSVFSDTDCVVLGSMLALTPGDPEEIRARMMDLSERRRSRQPLDLPSAGSTFKRPVGGYAAALIDQAGLKGYAVGGAQVSEKHAGFVVNRGGATFDDVLRLMDHIRSEVLRTSGVELEPEVKIIRG
;
A
#
# COMPACT_ATOMS: atom_id res chain seq x y z
N MET A 1 -1.96 20.49 -18.89
CA MET A 1 -1.25 19.91 -17.73
C MET A 1 -0.69 21.07 -16.92
N THR A 2 -0.81 21.02 -15.59
CA THR A 2 -0.24 22.04 -14.68
C THR A 2 1.28 22.00 -14.76
N ASN A 3 1.95 23.16 -14.92
CA ASN A 3 3.41 23.20 -14.85
C ASN A 3 3.86 22.96 -13.39
N LEU A 4 4.58 21.87 -13.13
CA LEU A 4 5.04 21.49 -11.79
C LEU A 4 6.38 22.12 -11.38
N ASP A 5 7.11 22.76 -12.28
CA ASP A 5 8.41 23.37 -11.97
C ASP A 5 8.34 24.49 -10.93
N PRO A 6 7.32 25.39 -10.94
CA PRO A 6 7.13 26.37 -9.88
C PRO A 6 6.89 25.72 -8.51
N ILE A 7 6.15 24.59 -8.49
CA ILE A 7 5.86 23.83 -7.26
C ILE A 7 7.16 23.25 -6.69
N VAL A 8 7.98 22.60 -7.52
CA VAL A 8 9.27 22.03 -7.10
C VAL A 8 10.19 23.10 -6.57
N ARG A 9 10.23 24.29 -7.21
CA ARG A 9 11.00 25.42 -6.73
C ARG A 9 10.50 25.90 -5.36
N ALA A 10 9.18 26.09 -5.22
CA ALA A 10 8.59 26.50 -3.95
C ALA A 10 8.85 25.50 -2.81
N LEU A 11 8.79 24.18 -3.10
CA LEU A 11 9.16 23.14 -2.13
C LEU A 11 10.60 23.29 -1.67
N ARG A 12 11.57 23.52 -2.57
CA ARG A 12 12.99 23.72 -2.22
C ARG A 12 13.24 25.00 -1.41
N GLU A 13 12.56 26.09 -1.78
CA GLU A 13 12.74 27.38 -1.13
C GLU A 13 12.12 27.44 0.27
N GLN A 14 10.90 26.87 0.42
CA GLN A 14 10.15 26.94 1.68
C GLN A 14 10.46 25.81 2.64
N LEU A 15 10.93 24.65 2.13
CA LEU A 15 11.22 23.46 2.91
C LEU A 15 12.64 22.93 2.57
N PRO A 16 13.71 23.66 2.95
CA PRO A 16 15.08 23.34 2.54
C PRO A 16 15.60 21.99 3.08
N GLU A 17 15.03 21.49 4.19
CA GLU A 17 15.39 20.19 4.78
C GLU A 17 14.54 19.01 4.24
N LEU A 18 13.57 19.29 3.37
CA LEU A 18 12.73 18.26 2.75
C LEU A 18 13.59 17.41 1.80
N GLU A 19 13.54 16.09 2.00
CA GLU A 19 14.11 15.15 1.03
C GLU A 19 13.29 15.22 -0.27
N LEU A 20 13.85 15.77 -1.33
CA LEU A 20 13.23 15.98 -2.63
C LEU A 20 14.10 15.42 -3.74
N LEU A 21 13.57 14.44 -4.47
CA LEU A 21 14.19 13.77 -5.60
C LEU A 21 13.40 14.12 -6.87
N GLU A 22 14.07 14.78 -7.83
CA GLU A 22 13.46 15.13 -9.12
C GLU A 22 13.64 14.00 -10.12
N TYR A 23 12.62 13.81 -10.97
CA TYR A 23 12.58 12.76 -12.01
C TYR A 23 12.88 11.37 -11.47
N GLU A 24 12.42 11.11 -10.23
CA GLU A 24 12.68 9.86 -9.53
C GLU A 24 11.88 8.70 -10.15
N PRO A 25 12.56 7.60 -10.59
CA PRO A 25 11.91 6.50 -11.25
C PRO A 25 11.01 5.70 -10.30
N MET A 26 9.70 5.73 -10.50
CA MET A 26 8.70 5.08 -9.65
C MET A 26 8.87 3.56 -9.56
N ARG A 27 9.53 2.92 -10.54
CA ARG A 27 9.87 1.48 -10.45
C ARG A 27 10.75 1.13 -9.24
N ALA A 28 11.48 2.10 -8.69
CA ALA A 28 12.26 1.92 -7.46
C ALA A 28 11.41 2.02 -6.17
N HIS A 29 10.20 2.56 -6.28
CA HIS A 29 9.29 2.85 -5.16
C HIS A 29 8.00 2.03 -5.21
N CYS A 30 7.92 1.01 -6.04
CA CYS A 30 6.80 0.08 -6.07
C CYS A 30 7.26 -1.37 -6.20
N SER A 31 6.53 -2.28 -5.57
CA SER A 31 6.87 -3.71 -5.54
C SER A 31 6.73 -4.40 -6.90
N PHE A 32 5.95 -3.83 -7.83
CA PHE A 32 5.82 -4.35 -9.19
C PHE A 32 7.04 -4.07 -10.07
N ARG A 33 7.89 -3.11 -9.65
CA ARG A 33 9.08 -2.65 -10.37
C ARG A 33 8.77 -2.16 -11.79
N ILE A 34 7.61 -1.54 -11.96
CA ILE A 34 7.14 -0.88 -13.19
C ILE A 34 6.82 0.57 -12.82
N GLY A 35 7.30 1.53 -13.60
CA GLY A 35 7.01 2.94 -13.39
C GLY A 35 8.11 3.86 -13.89
N GLY A 36 7.71 4.85 -14.68
CA GLY A 36 8.54 5.92 -15.20
C GLY A 36 8.87 6.97 -14.12
N PRO A 37 9.55 8.06 -14.51
CA PRO A 37 9.96 9.10 -13.57
C PRO A 37 8.76 9.92 -13.06
N ALA A 38 8.69 10.16 -11.76
CA ALA A 38 7.82 11.20 -11.20
C ALA A 38 8.50 12.57 -11.34
N ARG A 39 7.72 13.65 -11.58
CA ARG A 39 8.29 15.01 -11.65
C ARG A 39 9.11 15.33 -10.39
N ALA A 40 8.58 14.97 -9.21
CA ALA A 40 9.37 14.91 -7.97
C ALA A 40 8.75 13.89 -7.02
N LEU A 41 9.61 13.26 -6.20
CA LEU A 41 9.24 12.46 -5.05
C LEU A 41 9.80 13.14 -3.80
N VAL A 42 8.95 13.33 -2.79
CA VAL A 42 9.31 13.95 -1.52
C VAL A 42 9.00 13.04 -0.34
N ARG A 43 9.84 13.13 0.70
CA ARG A 43 9.68 12.35 1.94
C ARG A 43 9.65 13.26 3.15
N PRO A 44 8.45 13.68 3.60
CA PRO A 44 8.32 14.50 4.79
C PRO A 44 8.75 13.73 6.05
N ALA A 45 9.19 14.49 7.08
CA ALA A 45 9.65 13.96 8.35
C ALA A 45 8.65 14.18 9.50
N SER A 46 7.62 14.99 9.29
CA SER A 46 6.62 15.31 10.31
C SER A 46 5.24 15.58 9.72
N ALA A 47 4.24 15.67 10.59
CA ALA A 47 2.89 16.08 10.20
C ALA A 47 2.85 17.49 9.62
N GLU A 48 3.60 18.42 10.21
CA GLU A 48 3.71 19.82 9.80
C GLU A 48 4.37 19.93 8.43
N GLU A 49 5.47 19.20 8.21
CA GLU A 49 6.15 19.16 6.91
C GLU A 49 5.26 18.52 5.85
N THR A 50 4.52 17.47 6.19
CA THR A 50 3.54 16.83 5.29
C THR A 50 2.43 17.82 4.89
N ALA A 51 1.87 18.54 5.87
CA ALA A 51 0.85 19.55 5.61
C ALA A 51 1.38 20.69 4.73
N ALA A 52 2.61 21.16 4.99
CA ALA A 52 3.26 22.20 4.19
C ALA A 52 3.49 21.75 2.75
N VAL A 53 4.01 20.54 2.53
CA VAL A 53 4.17 19.95 1.20
C VAL A 53 2.83 19.90 0.46
N CYS A 54 1.80 19.33 1.09
CA CYS A 54 0.48 19.19 0.45
C CYS A 54 -0.12 20.56 0.12
N ARG A 55 0.04 21.56 0.99
CA ARG A 55 -0.42 22.93 0.76
C ARG A 55 0.29 23.57 -0.44
N ILE A 56 1.61 23.53 -0.49
CA ILE A 56 2.40 24.09 -1.61
C ILE A 56 1.98 23.44 -2.94
N VAL A 57 1.76 22.13 -2.95
CA VAL A 57 1.33 21.40 -4.15
C VAL A 57 -0.08 21.84 -4.59
N ARG A 58 -1.03 21.96 -3.66
CA ARG A 58 -2.41 22.38 -3.94
C ARG A 58 -2.50 23.84 -4.36
N ASP A 59 -1.77 24.72 -3.70
CA ASP A 59 -1.70 26.15 -4.05
C ASP A 59 -1.12 26.35 -5.46
N GLY A 60 -0.21 25.47 -5.88
CA GLY A 60 0.30 25.38 -7.25
C GLY A 60 -0.68 24.79 -8.28
N GLY A 61 -1.91 24.47 -7.88
CA GLY A 61 -2.96 23.90 -8.76
C GLY A 61 -2.77 22.44 -9.11
N ALA A 62 -1.99 21.67 -8.32
CA ALA A 62 -1.79 20.23 -8.49
C ALA A 62 -2.35 19.44 -7.30
N GLN A 63 -2.49 18.12 -7.49
CA GLN A 63 -2.85 17.19 -6.41
C GLN A 63 -1.63 16.30 -6.10
N PRO A 64 -1.23 16.17 -4.82
CA PRO A 64 -0.16 15.26 -4.45
C PRO A 64 -0.59 13.80 -4.70
N LEU A 65 0.36 12.95 -5.05
CA LEU A 65 0.16 11.49 -5.06
C LEU A 65 0.74 10.91 -3.77
N LEU A 66 -0.14 10.53 -2.86
CA LEU A 66 0.27 9.96 -1.56
C LEU A 66 0.56 8.47 -1.71
N ILE A 67 1.73 8.04 -1.27
CA ILE A 67 2.12 6.63 -1.27
C ILE A 67 2.81 6.22 0.04
N GLY A 68 2.70 4.95 0.38
CA GLY A 68 3.57 4.29 1.36
C GLY A 68 4.67 3.50 0.64
N ASN A 69 4.77 2.20 0.92
CA ASN A 69 5.76 1.31 0.29
C ASN A 69 5.44 0.91 -1.17
N GLY A 70 4.41 1.48 -1.79
CA GLY A 70 4.08 1.23 -3.20
C GLY A 70 3.74 -0.22 -3.54
N THR A 71 3.20 -0.98 -2.58
CA THR A 71 2.99 -2.44 -2.72
C THR A 71 1.67 -2.83 -3.35
N ASN A 72 0.83 -1.84 -3.67
CA ASN A 72 -0.45 -2.04 -4.36
C ASN A 72 -0.60 -1.08 -5.55
N LEU A 73 0.51 -0.79 -6.25
CA LEU A 73 0.53 0.18 -7.35
C LEU A 73 0.99 -0.48 -8.66
N LEU A 74 0.30 -0.12 -9.74
CA LEU A 74 0.77 -0.26 -11.12
C LEU A 74 0.95 1.15 -11.69
N VAL A 75 2.19 1.53 -12.01
CA VAL A 75 2.55 2.90 -12.39
C VAL A 75 2.94 2.95 -13.87
N THR A 76 2.49 3.97 -14.60
CA THR A 76 2.83 4.19 -16.02
C THR A 76 4.33 4.17 -16.27
N ASP A 77 4.76 3.65 -17.43
CA ASP A 77 6.16 3.70 -17.87
C ASP A 77 6.58 5.10 -18.33
N GLY A 78 5.62 5.94 -18.70
CA GLY A 78 5.84 7.34 -19.00
C GLY A 78 6.07 8.21 -17.77
N GLU A 79 6.22 9.51 -17.94
CA GLU A 79 6.35 10.44 -16.85
C GLU A 79 5.08 10.45 -15.99
N VAL A 80 5.24 10.31 -14.68
CA VAL A 80 4.20 10.57 -13.69
C VAL A 80 4.19 12.06 -13.39
N HIS A 81 3.31 12.78 -14.06
CA HIS A 81 3.18 14.24 -13.97
C HIS A 81 2.55 14.66 -12.64
N ARG A 82 3.20 14.26 -11.54
CA ARG A 82 2.77 14.49 -10.15
C ARG A 82 3.94 14.76 -9.22
N ILE A 83 3.63 15.44 -8.11
CA ILE A 83 4.48 15.42 -6.92
C ILE A 83 4.06 14.24 -6.06
N VAL A 84 4.94 13.26 -5.93
CA VAL A 84 4.73 12.06 -5.12
C VAL A 84 5.17 12.34 -3.69
N VAL A 85 4.28 12.12 -2.72
CA VAL A 85 4.56 12.27 -1.29
C VAL A 85 4.62 10.87 -0.69
N GLN A 86 5.82 10.41 -0.37
CA GLN A 86 6.06 9.10 0.19
C GLN A 86 6.17 9.16 1.71
N MET A 87 5.21 8.53 2.39
CA MET A 87 5.27 8.28 3.83
C MET A 87 6.27 7.15 4.08
N GLY A 88 7.52 7.52 4.37
CA GLY A 88 8.66 6.59 4.43
C GLY A 88 9.29 6.50 5.81
N GLU A 89 10.60 6.18 5.83
CA GLU A 89 11.37 5.91 7.05
C GLU A 89 11.37 7.08 8.06
N ARG A 90 11.34 8.32 7.57
CA ARG A 90 11.31 9.52 8.43
C ARG A 90 10.00 9.65 9.24
N MET A 91 8.98 8.87 8.93
CA MET A 91 7.70 8.78 9.65
C MET A 91 7.38 7.32 10.05
N ALA A 92 8.40 6.56 10.42
CA ALA A 92 8.32 5.13 10.71
C ALA A 92 8.67 4.82 12.18
N ASP A 93 8.43 5.77 13.06
CA ASP A 93 8.56 5.62 14.51
C ASP A 93 7.57 4.59 15.06
N VAL A 94 7.94 3.94 16.16
CA VAL A 94 7.08 3.08 16.96
C VAL A 94 7.48 3.19 18.41
N GLU A 95 6.50 3.43 19.26
CA GLU A 95 6.70 3.51 20.71
C GLU A 95 5.60 2.76 21.46
N ARG A 96 5.95 2.24 22.63
CA ARG A 96 4.97 1.66 23.55
C ARG A 96 4.30 2.79 24.32
N ALA A 97 3.01 3.00 24.10
CA ALA A 97 2.24 4.04 24.77
C ALA A 97 1.84 3.63 26.20
N ASP A 98 1.50 2.36 26.41
CA ASP A 98 1.20 1.77 27.73
C ASP A 98 1.38 0.25 27.72
N ALA A 99 0.76 -0.47 28.66
CA ALA A 99 0.89 -1.92 28.80
C ALA A 99 0.40 -2.71 27.57
N THR A 100 -0.55 -2.16 26.80
CA THR A 100 -1.28 -2.85 25.73
C THR A 100 -1.33 -2.06 24.42
N HIS A 101 -0.84 -0.83 24.41
CA HIS A 101 -0.93 0.03 23.22
C HIS A 101 0.43 0.39 22.64
N LEU A 102 0.48 0.37 21.31
CA LEU A 102 1.59 0.92 20.50
C LEU A 102 1.11 2.11 19.70
N ARG A 103 1.91 3.20 19.71
CA ARG A 103 1.77 4.30 18.76
C ARG A 103 2.77 4.10 17.65
N ALA A 104 2.34 4.23 16.40
CA ALA A 104 3.24 4.04 15.26
C ALA A 104 2.95 5.03 14.13
N GLY A 105 4.01 5.48 13.46
CA GLY A 105 3.96 6.38 12.31
C GLY A 105 3.53 5.66 11.03
N ALA A 106 2.89 6.41 10.12
CA ALA A 106 2.32 5.86 8.87
C ALA A 106 3.34 5.18 7.95
N GLY A 107 4.60 5.61 8.00
CA GLY A 107 5.69 5.08 7.18
C GLY A 107 6.26 3.75 7.64
N ILE A 108 5.94 3.27 8.85
CA ILE A 108 6.54 2.04 9.38
C ILE A 108 6.12 0.82 8.55
N PRO A 109 7.07 -0.01 8.07
CA PRO A 109 6.74 -1.29 7.47
C PRO A 109 6.00 -2.21 8.45
N LEU A 110 4.94 -2.88 8.00
CA LEU A 110 4.13 -3.76 8.85
C LEU A 110 4.97 -4.88 9.50
N ALA A 111 5.97 -5.40 8.79
CA ALA A 111 6.89 -6.39 9.35
C ALA A 111 7.67 -5.83 10.55
N ARG A 112 8.16 -4.59 10.46
CA ARG A 112 8.87 -3.93 11.57
C ARG A 112 7.93 -3.62 12.73
N LEU A 113 6.70 -3.20 12.45
CA LEU A 113 5.68 -2.95 13.48
C LEU A 113 5.34 -4.25 14.23
N ALA A 114 5.13 -5.37 13.53
CA ALA A 114 4.87 -6.67 14.15
C ALA A 114 6.07 -7.17 14.97
N GLN A 115 7.31 -6.93 14.51
CA GLN A 115 8.51 -7.26 15.27
C GLN A 115 8.64 -6.40 16.55
N ALA A 116 8.26 -5.12 16.49
CA ALA A 116 8.23 -4.26 17.68
C ALA A 116 7.20 -4.78 18.70
N ALA A 117 6.00 -5.17 18.26
CA ALA A 117 4.98 -5.78 19.11
C ALA A 117 5.49 -7.06 19.80
N LEU A 118 6.14 -7.95 19.04
CA LEU A 118 6.79 -9.14 19.59
C LEU A 118 7.85 -8.77 20.65
N GLY A 119 8.67 -7.74 20.39
CA GLY A 119 9.68 -7.25 21.33
C GLY A 119 9.09 -6.73 22.66
N TYR A 120 7.85 -6.27 22.63
CA TYR A 120 7.11 -5.85 23.82
C TYR A 120 6.23 -6.95 24.45
N GLY A 121 6.24 -8.18 23.89
CA GLY A 121 5.38 -9.28 24.34
C GLY A 121 3.90 -9.01 24.08
N LEU A 122 3.57 -8.37 22.95
CA LEU A 122 2.21 -7.99 22.56
C LEU A 122 1.77 -8.78 21.31
N ALA A 123 0.71 -9.56 21.46
CA ALA A 123 0.06 -10.33 20.40
C ALA A 123 -1.02 -9.50 19.70
N GLY A 124 -1.34 -9.86 18.45
CA GLY A 124 -2.41 -9.29 17.63
C GLY A 124 -1.94 -8.76 16.27
N LEU A 125 -0.61 -8.64 16.04
CA LEU A 125 -0.02 -8.20 14.76
C LEU A 125 0.66 -9.33 13.96
N GLU A 126 0.51 -10.58 14.35
CA GLU A 126 1.15 -11.73 13.67
C GLU A 126 0.70 -11.84 12.21
N PHE A 127 -0.58 -11.54 11.93
CA PHE A 127 -1.13 -11.54 10.57
C PHE A 127 -0.46 -10.50 9.66
N ALA A 128 -0.02 -9.40 10.24
CA ALA A 128 0.54 -8.26 9.52
C ALA A 128 2.01 -8.45 9.14
N HIS A 129 2.75 -9.31 9.87
CA HIS A 129 4.20 -9.52 9.69
C HIS A 129 4.59 -9.83 8.24
N GLY A 130 3.80 -10.63 7.55
CA GLY A 130 4.07 -11.00 6.16
C GLY A 130 3.50 -10.06 5.10
N ILE A 131 2.71 -9.05 5.45
CA ILE A 131 2.10 -8.11 4.49
C ILE A 131 3.15 -7.08 4.07
N PRO A 132 3.52 -6.98 2.79
CA PRO A 132 4.47 -5.99 2.31
C PRO A 132 3.78 -4.63 2.16
N GLY A 133 3.89 -3.78 3.15
CA GLY A 133 3.27 -2.45 3.13
C GLY A 133 3.69 -1.64 4.34
N SER A 134 3.30 -0.38 4.37
CA SER A 134 3.43 0.49 5.53
C SER A 134 2.10 0.62 6.28
N LEU A 135 2.15 1.03 7.55
CA LEU A 135 0.98 1.20 8.40
C LEU A 135 -0.08 2.12 7.76
N GLY A 136 0.32 3.28 7.23
CA GLY A 136 -0.62 4.21 6.61
C GLY A 136 -1.38 3.60 5.44
N GLY A 137 -0.68 2.87 4.55
CA GLY A 137 -1.32 2.15 3.46
C GLY A 137 -2.21 1.00 3.95
N ALA A 138 -1.78 0.31 5.00
CA ALA A 138 -2.55 -0.78 5.60
C ALA A 138 -3.85 -0.29 6.25
N VAL A 139 -3.81 0.82 6.98
CA VAL A 139 -5.00 1.46 7.57
C VAL A 139 -5.94 1.95 6.48
N SER A 140 -5.41 2.63 5.44
CA SER A 140 -6.24 3.15 4.35
C SER A 140 -7.05 2.06 3.64
N MET A 141 -6.51 0.85 3.49
CA MET A 141 -7.22 -0.23 2.82
C MET A 141 -7.72 -1.33 3.77
N ASN A 142 -7.70 -1.12 5.07
CA ASN A 142 -7.99 -2.17 6.06
C ASN A 142 -7.30 -3.49 5.69
N ALA A 143 -5.97 -3.44 5.55
CA ALA A 143 -5.20 -4.59 5.11
C ALA A 143 -5.37 -5.78 6.06
N GLY A 144 -5.51 -6.97 5.50
CA GLY A 144 -5.70 -8.17 6.29
C GLY A 144 -5.18 -9.42 5.59
N ALA A 145 -4.85 -10.43 6.39
CA ALA A 145 -4.41 -11.75 5.97
C ALA A 145 -4.70 -12.78 7.08
N TYR A 146 -4.98 -14.01 6.68
CA TYR A 146 -5.13 -15.15 7.60
C TYR A 146 -6.13 -14.95 8.74
N GLY A 147 -7.20 -14.19 8.49
CA GLY A 147 -8.29 -13.94 9.43
C GLY A 147 -8.11 -12.74 10.34
N GLY A 148 -6.95 -12.04 10.31
CA GLY A 148 -6.75 -10.75 10.98
C GLY A 148 -6.79 -9.59 10.00
N GLU A 149 -7.25 -8.44 10.44
CA GLU A 149 -7.35 -7.18 9.68
C GLU A 149 -6.92 -5.99 10.55
N MET A 150 -6.56 -4.87 9.92
CA MET A 150 -6.17 -3.65 10.68
C MET A 150 -7.27 -3.16 11.62
N LYS A 151 -8.55 -3.30 11.25
CA LYS A 151 -9.70 -2.97 12.11
C LYS A 151 -9.70 -3.68 13.46
N ASP A 152 -9.05 -4.85 13.56
CA ASP A 152 -9.05 -5.66 14.78
C ASP A 152 -8.09 -5.08 15.84
N VAL A 153 -7.15 -4.23 15.42
CA VAL A 153 -6.09 -3.71 16.29
C VAL A 153 -6.00 -2.17 16.31
N VAL A 154 -6.49 -1.47 15.29
CA VAL A 154 -6.44 0.01 15.22
C VAL A 154 -7.54 0.61 16.07
N VAL A 155 -7.18 1.45 17.04
CA VAL A 155 -8.14 2.17 17.90
C VAL A 155 -8.30 3.63 17.54
N SER A 156 -7.22 4.30 17.11
CA SER A 156 -7.31 5.65 16.57
C SER A 156 -6.27 5.87 15.47
N THR A 157 -6.55 6.83 14.60
CA THR A 157 -5.66 7.20 13.50
C THR A 157 -5.59 8.72 13.37
N ARG A 158 -4.37 9.29 13.50
CA ARG A 158 -4.10 10.69 13.23
C ARG A 158 -3.90 10.89 11.73
N TYR A 159 -4.56 11.91 11.19
CA TYR A 159 -4.51 12.21 9.75
C TYR A 159 -4.68 13.70 9.49
N LEU A 160 -4.28 14.14 8.30
CA LEU A 160 -4.66 15.43 7.75
C LEU A 160 -5.92 15.23 6.92
N ASP A 161 -6.96 16.04 7.18
CA ASP A 161 -8.18 16.05 6.38
C ASP A 161 -7.97 16.81 5.04
N HIS A 162 -9.02 16.96 4.25
CA HIS A 162 -8.96 17.66 2.96
C HIS A 162 -8.53 19.13 3.08
N ASP A 163 -8.74 19.78 4.24
CA ASP A 163 -8.27 21.14 4.54
C ASP A 163 -6.86 21.19 5.12
N LEU A 164 -6.17 20.04 5.18
CA LEU A 164 -4.87 19.85 5.82
C LEU A 164 -4.88 20.19 7.31
N THR A 165 -6.03 20.05 7.95
CA THR A 165 -6.21 20.17 9.40
C THR A 165 -5.92 18.80 10.03
N LEU A 166 -5.13 18.81 11.11
CA LEU A 166 -4.87 17.60 11.88
C LEU A 166 -6.14 17.13 12.58
N ARG A 167 -6.50 15.88 12.33
CA ARG A 167 -7.67 15.19 12.90
C ARG A 167 -7.26 13.85 13.48
N GLU A 168 -8.18 13.27 14.24
CA GLU A 168 -8.07 11.89 14.72
C GLU A 168 -9.42 11.17 14.48
N ALA A 169 -9.36 10.03 13.82
CA ALA A 169 -10.49 9.12 13.67
C ALA A 169 -10.42 8.05 14.78
N VAL A 170 -11.54 7.73 15.43
CA VAL A 170 -11.60 6.79 16.54
C VAL A 170 -12.70 5.75 16.33
N GLY A 171 -12.37 4.49 16.54
CA GLY A 171 -13.33 3.38 16.49
C GLY A 171 -14.12 3.35 15.19
N ALA A 172 -15.44 3.51 15.26
CA ALA A 172 -16.34 3.43 14.09
C ALA A 172 -16.12 4.53 13.03
N GLU A 173 -15.47 5.64 13.36
CA GLU A 173 -15.16 6.72 12.42
C GLU A 173 -14.21 6.27 11.30
N HIS A 174 -13.49 5.16 11.50
CA HIS A 174 -12.64 4.57 10.47
C HIS A 174 -13.43 3.97 9.30
N ASP A 175 -14.70 3.65 9.48
CA ASP A 175 -15.56 3.00 8.46
C ASP A 175 -14.87 1.80 7.79
N PHE A 176 -14.25 0.95 8.59
CA PHE A 176 -13.50 -0.20 8.09
C PHE A 176 -14.39 -1.24 7.44
N GLY A 177 -14.13 -1.53 6.19
CA GLY A 177 -14.74 -2.59 5.40
C GLY A 177 -13.71 -3.45 4.68
N TYR A 178 -14.17 -4.36 3.80
CA TYR A 178 -13.26 -5.14 2.97
C TYR A 178 -12.51 -4.25 1.97
N ARG A 179 -11.20 -4.13 2.15
CA ARG A 179 -10.33 -3.23 1.36
C ARG A 179 -10.80 -1.77 1.37
N HIS A 180 -11.36 -1.34 2.48
CA HIS A 180 -11.94 -0.02 2.64
C HIS A 180 -11.72 0.56 4.03
N SER A 181 -11.55 1.88 4.09
CA SER A 181 -11.68 2.74 5.27
C SER A 181 -12.11 4.13 4.85
N VAL A 182 -12.42 5.01 5.81
CA VAL A 182 -12.72 6.43 5.57
C VAL A 182 -11.60 7.16 4.80
N PHE A 183 -10.38 6.63 4.80
CA PHE A 183 -9.22 7.18 4.09
C PHE A 183 -9.10 6.65 2.65
N SER A 184 -9.90 5.65 2.26
CA SER A 184 -9.84 5.08 0.92
C SER A 184 -10.33 6.08 -0.12
N ASP A 185 -9.54 6.23 -1.20
CA ASP A 185 -9.90 7.06 -2.35
C ASP A 185 -10.22 8.54 -2.00
N THR A 186 -9.64 9.02 -0.90
CA THR A 186 -9.69 10.41 -0.45
C THR A 186 -8.32 11.07 -0.59
N ASP A 187 -8.27 12.38 -0.37
CA ASP A 187 -7.04 13.16 -0.28
C ASP A 187 -6.56 13.36 1.18
N CYS A 188 -7.17 12.65 2.12
CA CYS A 188 -6.70 12.58 3.51
C CYS A 188 -5.34 11.88 3.61
N VAL A 189 -4.48 12.37 4.51
CA VAL A 189 -3.13 11.83 4.71
C VAL A 189 -3.04 11.15 6.05
N VAL A 190 -2.97 9.83 6.09
CA VAL A 190 -2.70 9.09 7.33
C VAL A 190 -1.29 9.38 7.82
N LEU A 191 -1.16 9.81 9.07
CA LEU A 191 0.12 10.19 9.71
C LEU A 191 0.62 9.12 10.69
N GLY A 192 -0.28 8.38 11.31
CA GLY A 192 0.04 7.33 12.26
C GLY A 192 -1.18 6.85 13.01
N SER A 193 -1.05 5.72 13.72
CA SER A 193 -2.17 5.11 14.44
C SER A 193 -1.76 4.64 15.82
N MET A 194 -2.75 4.58 16.72
CA MET A 194 -2.70 3.85 17.99
C MET A 194 -3.27 2.46 17.76
N LEU A 195 -2.56 1.46 18.23
CA LEU A 195 -2.97 0.07 18.13
C LEU A 195 -3.15 -0.52 19.53
N ALA A 196 -4.27 -1.21 19.78
CA ALA A 196 -4.52 -1.98 20.96
C ALA A 196 -4.18 -3.45 20.72
N LEU A 197 -3.30 -3.99 21.54
CA LEU A 197 -2.76 -5.34 21.45
C LEU A 197 -2.95 -6.08 22.76
N THR A 198 -2.74 -7.39 22.77
CA THR A 198 -2.93 -8.22 23.96
C THR A 198 -1.58 -8.75 24.46
N PRO A 199 -1.29 -8.67 25.77
CA PRO A 199 -0.10 -9.33 26.31
C PRO A 199 -0.12 -10.83 26.00
N GLY A 200 1.01 -11.37 25.55
CA GLY A 200 1.14 -12.76 25.14
C GLY A 200 2.54 -13.30 25.35
N ASP A 201 2.69 -14.62 25.26
CA ASP A 201 4.01 -15.27 25.31
C ASP A 201 4.80 -14.95 24.03
N PRO A 202 5.98 -14.35 24.13
CA PRO A 202 6.81 -14.04 22.96
C PRO A 202 7.16 -15.25 22.08
N GLU A 203 7.29 -16.44 22.65
CA GLU A 203 7.56 -17.66 21.87
C GLU A 203 6.33 -18.09 21.05
N GLU A 204 5.12 -17.99 21.62
CA GLU A 204 3.88 -18.27 20.87
C GLU A 204 3.65 -17.24 19.76
N ILE A 205 3.85 -15.94 20.05
CA ILE A 205 3.76 -14.85 19.04
C ILE A 205 4.74 -15.14 17.89
N ARG A 206 6.00 -15.43 18.21
CA ARG A 206 7.05 -15.75 17.23
C ARG A 206 6.68 -16.98 16.40
N ALA A 207 6.24 -18.04 17.03
CA ALA A 207 5.83 -19.27 16.35
C ALA A 207 4.67 -19.00 15.38
N ARG A 208 3.69 -18.19 15.77
CA ARG A 208 2.58 -17.78 14.93
C ARG A 208 3.04 -16.94 13.74
N MET A 209 3.93 -15.96 13.94
CA MET A 209 4.49 -15.15 12.85
C MET A 209 5.26 -16.02 11.84
N MET A 210 6.03 -17.00 12.31
CA MET A 210 6.77 -17.94 11.46
C MET A 210 5.82 -18.84 10.65
N ASP A 211 4.80 -19.42 11.27
CA ASP A 211 3.77 -20.23 10.60
C ASP A 211 3.09 -19.45 9.48
N LEU A 212 2.63 -18.23 9.77
CA LEU A 212 1.95 -17.39 8.76
C LEU A 212 2.90 -16.98 7.62
N SER A 213 4.16 -16.69 7.93
CA SER A 213 5.18 -16.38 6.92
C SER A 213 5.46 -17.57 6.02
N GLU A 214 5.54 -18.79 6.57
CA GLU A 214 5.76 -20.01 5.79
C GLU A 214 4.56 -20.33 4.90
N ARG A 215 3.33 -20.22 5.41
CA ARG A 215 2.10 -20.37 4.60
C ARG A 215 2.06 -19.37 3.45
N ARG A 216 2.56 -18.14 3.67
CA ARG A 216 2.64 -17.13 2.63
C ARG A 216 3.69 -17.50 1.58
N ARG A 217 4.89 -17.85 2.03
CA ARG A 217 6.01 -18.23 1.15
C ARG A 217 5.66 -19.44 0.30
N SER A 218 5.00 -20.45 0.86
CA SER A 218 4.61 -21.66 0.13
C SER A 218 3.55 -21.41 -0.94
N ARG A 219 2.67 -20.40 -0.75
CA ARG A 219 1.50 -20.18 -1.63
C ARG A 219 1.60 -18.97 -2.57
N GLN A 220 2.42 -17.97 -2.26
CA GLN A 220 2.51 -16.74 -3.04
C GLN A 220 3.84 -16.63 -3.79
N PRO A 221 3.88 -15.97 -4.96
CA PRO A 221 5.07 -15.80 -5.77
C PRO A 221 5.97 -14.65 -5.26
N LEU A 222 6.50 -14.78 -4.04
CA LEU A 222 7.27 -13.73 -3.36
C LEU A 222 8.65 -13.47 -3.97
N ASP A 223 9.10 -14.34 -4.84
CA ASP A 223 10.34 -14.29 -5.61
C ASP A 223 10.25 -13.40 -6.86
N LEU A 224 9.04 -13.07 -7.28
CA LEU A 224 8.79 -12.21 -8.46
C LEU A 224 8.12 -10.88 -8.06
N PRO A 225 8.49 -9.76 -8.71
CA PRO A 225 7.83 -8.49 -8.49
C PRO A 225 6.34 -8.55 -8.84
N SER A 226 5.49 -7.99 -7.97
CA SER A 226 4.03 -7.90 -8.16
C SER A 226 3.45 -6.83 -7.25
N ALA A 227 2.17 -6.48 -7.44
CA ALA A 227 1.41 -5.60 -6.55
C ALA A 227 0.45 -6.40 -5.63
N GLY A 228 0.81 -7.63 -5.25
CA GLY A 228 -0.09 -8.50 -4.47
C GLY A 228 -1.21 -9.11 -5.32
N SER A 229 -2.38 -9.32 -4.71
CA SER A 229 -3.57 -9.77 -5.44
C SER A 229 -4.02 -8.70 -6.42
N THR A 230 -4.17 -9.08 -7.68
CA THR A 230 -4.51 -8.14 -8.77
C THR A 230 -5.97 -7.70 -8.71
N PHE A 231 -6.86 -8.60 -8.26
CA PHE A 231 -8.30 -8.38 -8.22
C PHE A 231 -8.86 -8.58 -6.82
N LYS A 232 -9.89 -7.80 -6.47
CA LYS A 232 -10.67 -7.96 -5.24
C LYS A 232 -11.36 -9.32 -5.22
N ARG A 233 -11.72 -9.78 -4.02
CA ARG A 233 -12.55 -10.98 -3.87
C ARG A 233 -13.96 -10.66 -4.36
N PRO A 234 -14.48 -11.39 -5.37
CA PRO A 234 -15.87 -11.25 -5.78
C PRO A 234 -16.84 -11.84 -4.76
N VAL A 235 -18.10 -11.44 -4.84
CA VAL A 235 -19.16 -12.01 -4.00
C VAL A 235 -19.27 -13.52 -4.27
N GLY A 236 -19.26 -14.29 -3.20
CA GLY A 236 -19.45 -15.76 -3.25
C GLY A 236 -18.22 -16.57 -3.68
N GLY A 237 -17.02 -15.94 -3.84
CA GLY A 237 -15.86 -16.71 -4.29
C GLY A 237 -14.51 -16.04 -4.08
N TYR A 238 -13.52 -16.56 -4.77
CA TYR A 238 -12.14 -16.05 -4.78
C TYR A 238 -11.72 -15.77 -6.22
N ALA A 239 -11.22 -14.57 -6.50
CA ALA A 239 -10.72 -14.23 -7.84
C ALA A 239 -9.66 -15.22 -8.33
N ALA A 240 -8.73 -15.64 -7.46
CA ALA A 240 -7.70 -16.61 -7.80
C ALA A 240 -8.28 -17.97 -8.26
N ALA A 241 -9.38 -18.44 -7.64
CA ALA A 241 -10.00 -19.69 -8.03
C ALA A 241 -10.67 -19.57 -9.41
N LEU A 242 -11.35 -18.46 -9.70
CA LEU A 242 -11.97 -18.21 -10.99
C LEU A 242 -10.94 -18.09 -12.12
N ILE A 243 -9.83 -17.41 -11.86
CA ILE A 243 -8.72 -17.27 -12.82
C ILE A 243 -8.06 -18.64 -13.08
N ASP A 244 -7.89 -19.46 -12.06
CA ASP A 244 -7.35 -20.82 -12.19
C ASP A 244 -8.31 -21.73 -12.98
N GLN A 245 -9.61 -21.69 -12.70
CA GLN A 245 -10.65 -22.43 -13.42
C GLN A 245 -10.77 -21.99 -14.89
N ALA A 246 -10.48 -20.72 -15.19
CA ALA A 246 -10.40 -20.22 -16.56
C ALA A 246 -9.12 -20.68 -17.29
N GLY A 247 -8.23 -21.45 -16.64
CA GLY A 247 -7.01 -21.99 -17.23
C GLY A 247 -5.91 -20.95 -17.48
N LEU A 248 -5.93 -19.84 -16.75
CA LEU A 248 -5.05 -18.69 -17.04
C LEU A 248 -3.70 -18.70 -16.30
N LYS A 249 -3.43 -19.68 -15.42
CA LYS A 249 -2.08 -19.80 -14.83
C LYS A 249 -1.01 -19.89 -15.92
N GLY A 250 0.07 -19.13 -15.77
CA GLY A 250 1.16 -19.10 -16.74
C GLY A 250 0.88 -18.27 -18.01
N TYR A 251 -0.37 -17.82 -18.25
CA TYR A 251 -0.68 -16.96 -19.38
C TYR A 251 0.07 -15.63 -19.27
N ALA A 252 0.69 -15.19 -20.36
CA ALA A 252 1.58 -14.04 -20.38
C ALA A 252 1.26 -13.06 -21.52
N VAL A 253 1.49 -11.77 -21.25
CA VAL A 253 1.47 -10.69 -22.24
C VAL A 253 2.75 -9.90 -22.02
N GLY A 254 3.65 -9.89 -23.03
CA GLY A 254 4.97 -9.30 -22.88
C GLY A 254 5.73 -9.87 -21.67
N GLY A 255 6.19 -9.00 -20.78
CA GLY A 255 6.87 -9.40 -19.54
C GLY A 255 5.94 -9.69 -18.36
N ALA A 256 4.63 -9.45 -18.47
CA ALA A 256 3.64 -9.72 -17.42
C ALA A 256 3.06 -11.13 -17.54
N GLN A 257 2.85 -11.82 -16.41
CA GLN A 257 2.33 -13.20 -16.39
C GLN A 257 1.39 -13.40 -15.21
N VAL A 258 0.33 -14.20 -15.43
CA VAL A 258 -0.44 -14.79 -14.32
C VAL A 258 0.45 -15.83 -13.62
N SER A 259 0.68 -15.66 -12.33
CA SER A 259 1.58 -16.54 -11.58
C SER A 259 1.11 -18.00 -11.63
N GLU A 260 2.01 -18.91 -11.94
CA GLU A 260 1.77 -20.35 -11.89
C GLU A 260 1.54 -20.85 -10.45
N LYS A 261 2.13 -20.15 -9.47
CA LYS A 261 2.02 -20.50 -8.04
C LYS A 261 0.69 -20.04 -7.44
N HIS A 262 0.19 -18.84 -7.84
CA HIS A 262 -1.04 -18.27 -7.31
C HIS A 262 -1.75 -17.43 -8.38
N ALA A 263 -2.84 -17.94 -8.95
CA ALA A 263 -3.53 -17.32 -10.08
C ALA A 263 -4.07 -15.90 -9.81
N GLY A 264 -4.25 -15.49 -8.56
CA GLY A 264 -4.65 -14.13 -8.19
C GLY A 264 -3.56 -13.07 -8.33
N PHE A 265 -2.32 -13.45 -8.67
CA PHE A 265 -1.17 -12.57 -8.81
C PHE A 265 -0.77 -12.44 -10.29
N VAL A 266 -0.66 -11.20 -10.75
CA VAL A 266 0.10 -10.88 -11.95
C VAL A 266 1.51 -10.52 -11.51
N VAL A 267 2.51 -11.14 -12.13
CA VAL A 267 3.94 -10.97 -11.80
C VAL A 267 4.70 -10.38 -12.96
N ASN A 268 5.75 -9.63 -12.67
CA ASN A 268 6.71 -9.14 -13.63
C ASN A 268 7.86 -10.15 -13.74
N ARG A 269 7.96 -10.84 -14.88
CA ARG A 269 9.02 -11.83 -15.16
C ARG A 269 10.34 -11.22 -15.64
N GLY A 270 10.39 -9.91 -15.71
CA GLY A 270 11.47 -9.13 -16.25
C GLY A 270 11.03 -8.35 -17.49
N GLY A 271 11.22 -7.02 -17.44
CA GLY A 271 10.87 -6.14 -18.56
C GLY A 271 9.36 -5.97 -18.84
N ALA A 272 8.48 -6.34 -17.89
CA ALA A 272 7.06 -6.05 -18.04
C ALA A 272 6.82 -4.54 -18.09
N THR A 273 5.97 -4.11 -19.01
CA THR A 273 5.51 -2.73 -19.13
C THR A 273 4.17 -2.52 -18.43
N PHE A 274 3.82 -1.27 -18.16
CA PHE A 274 2.49 -0.88 -17.70
C PHE A 274 1.38 -1.41 -18.62
N ASP A 275 1.58 -1.29 -19.94
CA ASP A 275 0.62 -1.74 -20.94
C ASP A 275 0.50 -3.28 -21.00
N ASP A 276 1.59 -4.02 -20.83
CA ASP A 276 1.55 -5.47 -20.73
C ASP A 276 0.64 -5.92 -19.58
N VAL A 277 0.77 -5.29 -18.40
CA VAL A 277 -0.05 -5.62 -17.23
C VAL A 277 -1.51 -5.25 -17.48
N LEU A 278 -1.81 -4.07 -18.03
CA LEU A 278 -3.19 -3.67 -18.33
C LEU A 278 -3.85 -4.64 -19.31
N ARG A 279 -3.18 -4.97 -20.44
CA ARG A 279 -3.71 -5.93 -21.41
C ARG A 279 -3.93 -7.31 -20.80
N LEU A 280 -3.03 -7.76 -19.92
CA LEU A 280 -3.20 -9.01 -19.21
C LEU A 280 -4.39 -8.96 -18.26
N MET A 281 -4.57 -7.87 -17.49
CA MET A 281 -5.72 -7.68 -16.62
C MET A 281 -7.04 -7.67 -17.39
N ASP A 282 -7.11 -7.01 -18.54
CA ASP A 282 -8.30 -6.98 -19.39
C ASP A 282 -8.62 -8.35 -19.96
N HIS A 283 -7.60 -9.10 -20.38
CA HIS A 283 -7.77 -10.49 -20.83
C HIS A 283 -8.32 -11.39 -19.69
N ILE A 284 -7.74 -11.30 -18.49
CA ILE A 284 -8.22 -12.05 -17.32
C ILE A 284 -9.70 -11.74 -17.04
N ARG A 285 -10.07 -10.46 -17.01
CA ARG A 285 -11.46 -10.03 -16.76
C ARG A 285 -12.41 -10.60 -17.81
N SER A 286 -12.06 -10.51 -19.08
CA SER A 286 -12.86 -11.01 -20.19
C SER A 286 -13.07 -12.52 -20.12
N GLU A 287 -12.01 -13.29 -19.86
CA GLU A 287 -12.08 -14.74 -19.80
C GLU A 287 -12.82 -15.24 -18.55
N VAL A 288 -12.62 -14.62 -17.39
CA VAL A 288 -13.37 -14.97 -16.18
C VAL A 288 -14.86 -14.62 -16.35
N LEU A 289 -15.20 -13.46 -16.90
CA LEU A 289 -16.59 -13.11 -17.20
C LEU A 289 -17.21 -14.13 -18.16
N ARG A 290 -16.51 -14.50 -19.22
CA ARG A 290 -16.98 -15.48 -20.21
C ARG A 290 -17.23 -16.88 -19.61
N THR A 291 -16.36 -17.34 -18.69
CA THR A 291 -16.39 -18.70 -18.17
C THR A 291 -17.25 -18.86 -16.91
N SER A 292 -17.37 -17.82 -16.09
CA SER A 292 -18.06 -17.87 -14.78
C SER A 292 -19.22 -16.89 -14.65
N GLY A 293 -19.37 -15.92 -15.56
CA GLY A 293 -20.34 -14.84 -15.44
C GLY A 293 -19.99 -13.80 -14.37
N VAL A 294 -18.80 -13.89 -13.75
CA VAL A 294 -18.37 -12.99 -12.68
C VAL A 294 -17.48 -11.89 -13.26
N GLU A 295 -17.81 -10.64 -13.00
CA GLU A 295 -16.96 -9.49 -13.32
C GLU A 295 -15.95 -9.27 -12.20
N LEU A 296 -14.65 -9.27 -12.56
CA LEU A 296 -13.56 -9.01 -11.61
C LEU A 296 -13.27 -7.50 -11.51
N GLU A 297 -13.16 -7.01 -10.27
CA GLU A 297 -12.76 -5.64 -9.96
C GLU A 297 -11.27 -5.58 -9.59
N PRO A 298 -10.46 -4.68 -10.19
CA PRO A 298 -9.06 -4.51 -9.80
C PRO A 298 -8.92 -4.10 -8.33
N GLU A 299 -7.96 -4.74 -7.61
CA GLU A 299 -7.51 -4.29 -6.29
C GLU A 299 -6.29 -3.36 -6.41
N VAL A 300 -5.45 -3.60 -7.41
CA VAL A 300 -4.28 -2.78 -7.69
C VAL A 300 -4.68 -1.37 -8.15
N LYS A 301 -4.06 -0.35 -7.55
CA LYS A 301 -4.26 1.06 -7.93
C LYS A 301 -3.42 1.40 -9.15
N ILE A 302 -4.10 1.87 -10.21
CA ILE A 302 -3.48 2.21 -11.51
C ILE A 302 -3.14 3.69 -11.52
N ILE A 303 -1.85 4.01 -11.59
CA ILE A 303 -1.34 5.38 -11.66
C ILE A 303 -0.95 5.68 -13.11
N ARG A 304 -1.70 6.60 -13.72
CA ARG A 304 -1.44 7.09 -15.07
C ARG A 304 -0.63 8.40 -15.02
N GLY A 305 -0.05 8.78 -16.15
CA GLY A 305 0.70 10.04 -16.29
C GLY A 305 -0.21 11.27 -16.34
#